data_577dfebf3729882942aab97c3d29e79c
#
_entry.id   577dfebf3729882942aab97c3d29e79c
#
_cell.length_a   1.000
_cell.length_b   1.000
_cell.length_c   1.000
_cell.angle_alpha   90.00
_cell.angle_beta   90.00
_cell.angle_gamma   90.00
#
_symmetry.space_group_name_H-M   'P 1'
#
loop_
_entity.id
_entity.type
_entity.pdbx_description
1 polymer ?
#
loop_
_entity_poly.entity_id
_entity_poly.type
_entity_poly.pdbx_seq_one_letter_code
_entity_poly.pdbx_strand_id
1 'polypeptide(L)'
;MKLIEKNIITGTILLKTGLHIGGSKSSLDIGGLDSPVIKTPLGVPYIPGSSLKGKIRTLLGLSYGAFKLEEDKEIIKKMFGSAEKDWTE
;
A
#
# COMPACT_ATOMS: atom_id res chain seq x y z
N MET A 1 10.59 -19.98 11.07
CA MET A 1 9.60 -18.92 11.43
C MET A 1 8.43 -19.55 12.18
N LYS A 2 7.99 -18.89 13.21
CA LYS A 2 6.92 -19.43 14.05
C LYS A 2 5.91 -18.33 14.33
N LEU A 3 4.64 -18.62 14.07
CA LEU A 3 3.57 -17.68 14.37
C LEU A 3 3.30 -17.66 15.88
N ILE A 4 3.44 -16.50 16.50
CA ILE A 4 3.21 -16.35 17.92
C ILE A 4 1.77 -15.91 18.16
N GLU A 5 1.31 -14.92 17.40
CA GLU A 5 -0.05 -14.43 17.53
C GLU A 5 -0.42 -13.60 16.31
N LYS A 6 -1.70 -13.35 16.13
CA LYS A 6 -2.22 -12.43 15.14
C LYS A 6 -2.96 -11.32 15.84
N ASN A 7 -2.70 -10.08 15.43
CA ASN A 7 -3.40 -8.92 15.96
C ASN A 7 -4.23 -8.31 14.84
N ILE A 8 -5.51 -8.14 15.07
CA ILE A 8 -6.43 -7.58 14.09
C ILE A 8 -6.90 -6.23 14.59
N ILE A 9 -6.64 -5.20 13.79
CA ILE A 9 -7.04 -3.84 14.10
C ILE A 9 -8.10 -3.43 13.10
N THR A 10 -9.27 -3.03 13.57
CA THR A 10 -10.34 -2.60 12.72
C THR A 10 -10.65 -1.13 12.96
N GLY A 11 -11.13 -0.46 11.93
CA GLY A 11 -11.45 0.94 12.05
C GLY A 11 -12.13 1.46 10.81
N THR A 12 -12.33 2.76 10.78
CA THR A 12 -12.97 3.45 9.67
C THR A 12 -12.03 4.51 9.13
N ILE A 13 -11.92 4.58 7.81
CA ILE A 13 -11.14 5.62 7.15
C ILE A 13 -12.12 6.68 6.67
N LEU A 14 -11.98 7.90 7.17
CA LEU A 14 -12.80 9.01 6.75
C LEU A 14 -12.02 9.87 5.76
N LEU A 15 -12.51 9.98 4.54
CA LEU A 15 -11.86 10.80 3.53
C LEU A 15 -12.16 12.26 3.77
N LYS A 16 -11.12 13.08 3.87
CA LYS A 16 -11.26 14.52 4.01
C LYS A 16 -11.17 15.23 2.67
N THR A 17 -10.55 14.59 1.71
CA THR A 17 -10.41 15.08 0.34
C THR A 17 -10.62 13.91 -0.58
N GLY A 18 -10.65 14.18 -1.88
CA GLY A 18 -10.81 13.10 -2.85
C GLY A 18 -9.69 12.09 -2.77
N LEU A 19 -10.01 10.84 -3.05
CA LEU A 19 -9.04 9.75 -3.10
C LEU A 19 -9.14 9.07 -4.44
N HIS A 20 -7.97 8.83 -5.07
CA HIS A 20 -7.92 8.14 -6.34
C HIS A 20 -6.83 7.06 -6.29
N ILE A 21 -7.20 5.83 -6.60
CA ILE A 21 -6.26 4.73 -6.74
C ILE A 21 -6.46 4.16 -8.14
N GLY A 22 -5.41 4.17 -8.95
CA GLY A 22 -5.51 3.71 -10.32
C GLY A 22 -5.78 2.23 -10.43
N GLY A 23 -6.66 1.88 -11.36
CA GLY A 23 -6.90 0.50 -11.72
C GLY A 23 -6.17 0.14 -12.99
N SER A 24 -6.43 -1.06 -13.50
CA SER A 24 -5.86 -1.48 -14.76
C SER A 24 -6.41 -0.60 -15.88
N LYS A 25 -5.53 -0.16 -16.74
CA LYS A 25 -5.98 0.57 -17.93
C LYS A 25 -6.67 -0.41 -18.85
N SER A 26 -7.89 -0.09 -19.19
CA SER A 26 -8.63 -0.86 -20.15
C SER A 26 -8.32 -0.33 -21.55
N SER A 27 -8.21 -1.24 -22.50
CA SER A 27 -8.05 -0.84 -23.89
C SER A 27 -9.29 -0.11 -24.41
N LEU A 28 -10.37 -0.18 -23.66
CA LEU A 28 -11.61 0.48 -24.03
C LEU A 28 -11.67 1.92 -23.57
N ASP A 29 -10.66 2.37 -22.88
CA ASP A 29 -10.62 3.74 -22.39
C ASP A 29 -10.24 4.67 -23.51
N ILE A 30 -11.14 4.80 -24.46
CA ILE A 30 -10.94 5.64 -25.63
C ILE A 30 -11.18 7.08 -25.23
N GLY A 31 -10.25 7.92 -25.58
CA GLY A 31 -10.34 9.30 -25.17
C GLY A 31 -9.57 9.61 -23.91
N GLY A 32 -9.18 8.60 -23.18
CA GLY A 32 -8.16 8.62 -22.16
C GLY A 32 -8.05 9.82 -21.25
N LEU A 33 -9.14 10.49 -20.96
CA LEU A 33 -9.08 11.68 -20.14
C LEU A 33 -8.90 11.36 -18.67
N ASP A 34 -9.41 10.20 -18.26
CA ASP A 34 -9.38 9.83 -16.85
C ASP A 34 -8.69 8.51 -16.65
N SER A 35 -7.80 8.47 -15.66
CA SER A 35 -7.25 7.19 -15.25
C SER A 35 -8.36 6.39 -14.59
N PRO A 36 -8.51 5.11 -14.94
CA PRO A 36 -9.52 4.29 -14.29
C PRO A 36 -9.27 4.18 -12.79
N VAL A 37 -10.34 4.21 -12.02
CA VAL A 37 -10.28 3.98 -10.58
C VAL A 37 -10.45 2.50 -10.33
N ILE A 38 -9.66 1.93 -9.43
CA ILE A 38 -9.78 0.51 -9.11
C ILE A 38 -11.13 0.25 -8.43
N LYS A 39 -11.84 -0.75 -8.92
CA LYS A 39 -13.18 -1.09 -8.45
C LYS A 39 -13.36 -2.58 -8.35
N THR A 40 -14.31 -2.97 -7.50
CA THR A 40 -14.73 -4.36 -7.46
C THR A 40 -15.46 -4.73 -8.75
N PRO A 41 -15.70 -6.03 -9.01
CA PRO A 41 -16.49 -6.42 -10.18
C PRO A 41 -17.88 -5.80 -10.20
N LEU A 42 -18.41 -5.41 -9.05
CA LEU A 42 -19.71 -4.76 -8.98
C LEU A 42 -19.64 -3.25 -9.22
N GLY A 43 -18.49 -2.74 -9.54
CA GLY A 43 -18.32 -1.33 -9.85
C GLY A 43 -18.15 -0.42 -8.64
N VAL A 44 -17.87 -0.97 -7.48
CA VAL A 44 -17.69 -0.19 -6.26
C VAL A 44 -16.21 0.11 -6.06
N PRO A 45 -15.82 1.38 -5.95
CA PRO A 45 -14.42 1.71 -5.65
C PRO A 45 -14.00 1.16 -4.29
N TYR A 46 -12.73 0.78 -4.17
CA TYR A 46 -12.23 0.27 -2.91
C TYR A 46 -10.74 0.58 -2.78
N ILE A 47 -10.20 0.39 -1.58
CA ILE A 47 -8.78 0.58 -1.33
C ILE A 47 -8.14 -0.79 -1.17
N PRO A 48 -7.31 -1.22 -2.14
CA PRO A 48 -6.61 -2.49 -1.99
C PRO A 48 -5.65 -2.44 -0.79
N GLY A 49 -5.59 -3.54 -0.06
CA GLY A 49 -4.68 -3.63 1.08
C GLY A 49 -3.24 -3.41 0.69
N SER A 50 -2.84 -3.93 -0.48
CA SER A 50 -1.47 -3.75 -0.96
C SER A 50 -1.14 -2.27 -1.22
N SER A 51 -2.08 -1.50 -1.74
CA SER A 51 -1.88 -0.08 -1.97
C SER A 51 -1.73 0.67 -0.66
N LEU A 52 -2.57 0.34 0.30
CA LEU A 52 -2.52 0.97 1.62
C LEU A 52 -1.21 0.63 2.31
N LYS A 53 -0.84 -0.65 2.30
CA LYS A 53 0.41 -1.08 2.92
C LYS A 53 1.62 -0.38 2.30
N GLY A 54 1.67 -0.33 0.98
CA GLY A 54 2.79 0.29 0.28
C GLY A 54 2.90 1.78 0.58
N LYS A 55 1.77 2.48 0.63
CA LYS A 55 1.77 3.90 0.92
C LYS A 55 2.22 4.17 2.35
N ILE A 56 1.71 3.40 3.29
CA ILE A 56 2.10 3.56 4.69
C ILE A 56 3.59 3.30 4.86
N ARG A 57 4.09 2.24 4.22
CA ARG A 57 5.51 1.93 4.28
C ARG A 57 6.36 3.08 3.77
N THR A 58 5.99 3.62 2.62
CA THR A 58 6.73 4.74 2.02
C THR A 58 6.70 5.97 2.92
N LEU A 59 5.53 6.31 3.45
CA LEU A 59 5.40 7.49 4.29
C LEU A 59 6.20 7.34 5.59
N LEU A 60 6.19 6.16 6.18
CA LEU A 60 6.99 5.92 7.38
C LEU A 60 8.46 6.02 7.07
N GLY A 61 8.90 5.43 5.95
CA GLY A 61 10.29 5.53 5.53
C GLY A 61 10.73 6.97 5.37
N LEU A 62 9.93 7.77 4.67
CA LEU A 62 10.24 9.18 4.47
C LEU A 62 10.25 9.95 5.79
N SER A 63 9.37 9.62 6.71
CA SER A 63 9.34 10.31 8.00
C SER A 63 10.59 10.04 8.82
N TYR A 64 11.28 8.94 8.56
CA TYR A 64 12.57 8.63 9.18
C TYR A 64 13.76 9.07 8.32
N GLY A 65 13.50 9.76 7.21
CA GLY A 65 14.56 10.28 6.34
C GLY A 65 15.11 9.30 5.32
N ALA A 66 14.43 8.18 5.11
CA ALA A 66 14.87 7.18 4.14
C ALA A 66 14.32 7.51 2.76
N PHE A 67 15.20 7.59 1.76
CA PHE A 67 14.81 7.82 0.38
C PHE A 67 14.99 6.57 -0.49
N LYS A 68 15.60 5.53 0.06
CA LYS A 68 15.83 4.26 -0.60
C LYS A 68 15.53 3.14 0.37
N LEU A 69 15.25 1.96 -0.14
CA LEU A 69 14.93 0.81 0.70
C LEU A 69 16.06 0.46 1.67
N GLU A 70 17.30 0.65 1.24
CA GLU A 70 18.45 0.35 2.10
C GLU A 70 18.54 1.25 3.32
N GLU A 71 17.85 2.40 3.25
CA GLU A 71 17.91 3.37 4.35
C GLU A 71 16.80 3.15 5.37
N ASP A 72 15.92 2.19 5.13
CA ASP A 72 14.81 1.92 6.03
C ASP A 72 15.32 1.52 7.43
N LYS A 73 14.62 2.02 8.43
CA LYS A 73 14.88 1.63 9.81
C LYS A 73 14.50 0.17 10.02
N GLU A 74 15.15 -0.47 10.99
CA GLU A 74 14.86 -1.85 11.32
C GLU A 74 13.39 -2.08 11.63
N ILE A 75 12.74 -1.11 12.29
CA ILE A 75 11.34 -1.27 12.63
C ILE A 75 10.47 -1.38 11.39
N ILE A 76 10.80 -0.62 10.34
CA ILE A 76 10.05 -0.68 9.09
C ILE A 76 10.24 -2.03 8.42
N LYS A 77 11.47 -2.52 8.39
CA LYS A 77 11.75 -3.84 7.83
C LYS A 77 11.02 -4.94 8.57
N LYS A 78 10.95 -4.84 9.88
CA LYS A 78 10.24 -5.84 10.68
C LYS A 78 8.73 -5.79 10.46
N MET A 79 8.17 -4.62 10.30
CA MET A 79 6.73 -4.46 10.11
C MET A 79 6.29 -4.84 8.70
N PHE A 80 7.05 -4.48 7.69
CA PHE A 80 6.63 -4.60 6.30
C PHE A 80 7.47 -5.58 5.48
N GLY A 81 8.52 -6.11 6.08
CA GLY A 81 9.41 -7.01 5.37
C GLY A 81 10.49 -6.28 4.60
N SER A 82 11.40 -7.04 4.06
CA SER A 82 12.52 -6.51 3.31
C SER A 82 12.86 -7.44 2.15
N ALA A 83 13.34 -6.87 1.06
CA ALA A 83 13.79 -7.64 -0.08
C ALA A 83 15.24 -8.11 0.06
N GLU A 84 15.91 -7.75 1.15
CA GLU A 84 17.28 -8.17 1.38
C GLU A 84 17.35 -9.68 1.56
N LYS A 85 18.35 -10.30 0.91
CA LYS A 85 18.50 -11.74 0.97
C LYS A 85 18.68 -12.28 2.37
N ASP A 86 19.40 -11.52 3.20
CA ASP A 86 19.73 -11.99 4.54
C ASP A 86 18.65 -11.68 5.57
N TRP A 87 17.52 -11.16 5.11
CA TRP A 87 16.44 -10.84 6.01
C TRP A 87 15.72 -12.11 6.41
N THR A 88 16.00 -12.57 7.61
CA THR A 88 15.31 -13.71 8.20
C THR A 88 14.76 -13.24 9.52
N GLU A 89 13.52 -13.59 9.81
CA GLU A 89 12.94 -13.13 11.01
C GLU A 89 13.34 -13.86 12.23
#